data_a1a3d2b260b75a2d9451dde061aa3c4a
#
_entry.id   a1a3d2b260b75a2d9451dde061aa3c4a
#
_cell.length_a   1.000
_cell.length_b   1.000
_cell.length_c   1.000
_cell.angle_alpha   90.00
_cell.angle_beta   90.00
_cell.angle_gamma   90.00
#
_symmetry.space_group_name_H-M   'P 1'
#
loop_
_entity.id
_entity.type
_entity.pdbx_description
1 polymer ?
#
loop_
_entity_poly.entity_id
_entity_poly.type
_entity_poly.pdbx_seq_one_letter_code
_entity_poly.pdbx_strand_id
1 'polypeptide(L)'
;MNKFFIVVLLIIFFSRQIIMLNAENDTYINTTNIIYNEEKNIVELADNSKINIDNTNILIDRGIIDYKKDKVEVFGNFYLYQDLNILSGKDLVGNTSLNNFSAIDVSYIYNNDLKIDSDRSERSGNIIYFYNNFLTPCELEGYFGCPTWSLRIDETKYDVDKDKFVHFDTFLQI
;
A
#
# COMPACT_ATOMS: atom_id res chain seq x y z
N MET A 1 12.71 -53.13 22.81
CA MET A 1 12.42 -51.89 22.03
C MET A 1 13.29 -50.80 22.64
N ASN A 2 14.31 -50.35 21.90
CA ASN A 2 15.44 -49.58 22.43
C ASN A 2 15.03 -48.18 22.89
N LYS A 3 15.27 -47.86 24.18
CA LYS A 3 15.06 -46.50 24.75
C LYS A 3 15.77 -45.39 23.95
N PHE A 4 16.81 -45.75 23.21
CA PHE A 4 17.53 -44.82 22.31
C PHE A 4 16.69 -44.38 21.12
N PHE A 5 15.80 -45.22 20.59
CA PHE A 5 14.96 -44.90 19.45
C PHE A 5 13.83 -43.91 19.82
N ILE A 6 13.35 -43.96 21.05
CA ILE A 6 12.29 -43.06 21.57
C ILE A 6 12.87 -41.66 21.80
N VAL A 7 14.11 -41.52 22.26
CA VAL A 7 14.77 -40.24 22.50
C VAL A 7 15.07 -39.53 21.17
N VAL A 8 15.50 -40.24 20.13
CA VAL A 8 15.77 -39.71 18.81
C VAL A 8 14.44 -39.22 18.13
N LEU A 9 13.34 -39.98 18.32
CA LEU A 9 12.04 -39.60 17.77
C LEU A 9 11.45 -38.34 18.46
N LEU A 10 11.69 -38.20 19.78
CA LEU A 10 11.30 -37.01 20.54
C LEU A 10 12.11 -35.76 20.11
N ILE A 11 13.39 -35.90 19.83
CA ILE A 11 14.23 -34.78 19.36
C ILE A 11 13.81 -34.33 17.97
N ILE A 12 13.42 -35.26 17.08
CA ILE A 12 12.91 -34.92 15.73
C ILE A 12 11.54 -34.27 15.82
N PHE A 13 10.70 -34.65 16.79
CA PHE A 13 9.38 -34.03 16.98
C PHE A 13 9.49 -32.63 17.58
N PHE A 14 10.43 -32.38 18.48
CA PHE A 14 10.70 -31.05 19.05
C PHE A 14 11.39 -30.12 18.05
N SER A 15 12.23 -30.64 17.15
CA SER A 15 12.87 -29.80 16.12
C SER A 15 11.91 -29.33 15.02
N ARG A 16 10.75 -29.99 14.84
CA ARG A 16 9.70 -29.54 13.89
C ARG A 16 8.78 -28.45 14.46
N GLN A 17 8.79 -28.22 15.77
CA GLN A 17 7.96 -27.16 16.38
C GLN A 17 8.70 -25.82 16.51
N ILE A 18 9.99 -25.74 16.17
CA ILE A 18 10.79 -24.51 16.29
C ILE A 18 10.87 -23.72 14.97
N ILE A 19 10.20 -24.15 13.90
CA ILE A 19 10.16 -23.40 12.63
C ILE A 19 8.73 -23.01 12.30
N MET A 20 8.04 -22.42 13.28
CA MET A 20 7.05 -21.37 13.06
C MET A 20 7.54 -20.14 13.85
N LEU A 21 8.73 -19.63 13.49
CA LEU A 21 8.95 -18.22 13.69
C LEU A 21 7.93 -17.54 12.77
N ASN A 22 6.87 -17.00 13.38
CA ASN A 22 6.10 -15.96 12.75
C ASN A 22 7.15 -14.94 12.27
N ALA A 23 7.24 -14.72 10.98
CA ALA A 23 7.82 -13.49 10.47
C ALA A 23 6.91 -12.41 11.04
N GLU A 24 7.29 -11.85 12.16
CA GLU A 24 6.72 -10.65 12.72
C GLU A 24 6.98 -9.61 11.63
N ASN A 25 5.93 -9.08 11.03
CA ASN A 25 6.06 -8.04 10.03
C ASN A 25 6.65 -6.83 10.75
N ASP A 26 7.95 -6.60 10.56
CA ASP A 26 8.67 -5.51 11.20
C ASP A 26 8.17 -4.19 10.60
N THR A 27 7.30 -3.51 11.34
CA THR A 27 6.92 -2.13 11.01
C THR A 27 7.97 -1.19 11.57
N TYR A 28 8.65 -0.47 10.69
CA TYR A 28 9.64 0.52 11.06
C TYR A 28 9.13 1.94 10.75
N ILE A 29 9.13 2.82 11.76
CA ILE A 29 8.71 4.22 11.62
C ILE A 29 9.91 5.13 11.83
N ASN A 30 10.21 5.97 10.84
CA ASN A 30 11.19 7.03 10.92
C ASN A 30 10.49 8.38 10.75
N THR A 31 10.52 9.20 11.78
CA THR A 31 9.85 10.51 11.81
C THR A 31 10.65 11.48 12.67
N THR A 32 10.52 12.77 12.38
CA THR A 32 11.14 13.82 13.20
C THR A 32 10.43 14.02 14.53
N ASN A 33 9.15 13.68 14.60
CA ASN A 33 8.34 13.82 15.81
C ASN A 33 7.24 12.76 15.86
N ILE A 34 7.24 11.98 16.96
CA ILE A 34 6.25 10.94 17.22
C ILE A 34 5.66 11.19 18.63
N ILE A 35 4.34 11.19 18.71
CA ILE A 35 3.61 11.26 19.98
C ILE A 35 2.83 9.96 20.14
N TYR A 36 3.18 9.19 21.17
CA TYR A 36 2.45 7.97 21.51
C TYR A 36 1.60 8.20 22.75
N ASN A 37 0.29 7.99 22.61
CA ASN A 37 -0.66 8.00 23.71
C ASN A 37 -1.00 6.54 24.09
N GLU A 38 -0.35 6.06 25.16
CA GLU A 38 -0.48 4.67 25.61
C GLU A 38 -1.92 4.33 26.05
N GLU A 39 -2.61 5.22 26.76
CA GLU A 39 -3.97 4.97 27.25
C GLU A 39 -4.96 4.77 26.10
N LYS A 40 -4.80 5.56 25.03
CA LYS A 40 -5.64 5.52 23.84
C LYS A 40 -5.13 4.54 22.80
N ASN A 41 -3.89 4.08 22.89
CA ASN A 41 -3.19 3.28 21.88
C ASN A 41 -3.15 3.98 20.50
N ILE A 42 -2.84 5.27 20.52
CA ILE A 42 -2.77 6.15 19.35
C ILE A 42 -1.33 6.60 19.14
N VAL A 43 -0.86 6.55 17.90
CA VAL A 43 0.39 7.13 17.43
C VAL A 43 0.07 8.31 16.52
N GLU A 44 0.58 9.49 16.86
CA GLU A 44 0.53 10.67 16.00
C GLU A 44 1.90 10.87 15.36
N LEU A 45 1.93 11.02 14.04
CA LEU A 45 3.11 11.22 13.23
C LEU A 45 3.08 12.63 12.63
N ALA A 46 4.12 13.41 12.90
CA ALA A 46 4.23 14.76 12.39
C ALA A 46 5.35 14.87 11.34
N ASP A 47 5.16 15.78 10.42
CA ASP A 47 6.12 16.31 9.46
C ASP A 47 7.04 15.29 8.74
N ASN A 48 6.62 14.89 7.54
CA ASN A 48 7.41 14.06 6.63
C ASN A 48 7.84 12.71 7.23
N SER A 49 6.88 11.97 7.76
CA SER A 49 7.14 10.66 8.35
C SER A 49 7.32 9.59 7.29
N LYS A 50 8.29 8.70 7.51
CA LYS A 50 8.53 7.52 6.69
C LYS A 50 8.17 6.28 7.50
N ILE A 51 7.29 5.45 6.94
CA ILE A 51 6.84 4.19 7.53
C ILE A 51 7.23 3.08 6.54
N ASN A 52 7.83 2.01 7.05
CA ASN A 52 8.08 0.80 6.28
C ASN A 52 7.21 -0.31 6.85
N ILE A 53 6.38 -0.92 6.01
CA ILE A 53 5.55 -2.08 6.34
C ILE A 53 5.85 -3.13 5.28
N ASP A 54 6.46 -4.24 5.67
CA ASP A 54 6.90 -5.29 4.74
C ASP A 54 7.74 -4.68 3.58
N ASN A 55 7.28 -4.88 2.34
CA ASN A 55 7.92 -4.36 1.13
C ASN A 55 7.39 -2.98 0.71
N THR A 56 6.55 -2.34 1.54
CA THR A 56 5.94 -1.05 1.22
C THR A 56 6.61 0.06 2.00
N ASN A 57 7.13 1.05 1.29
CA ASN A 57 7.63 2.30 1.86
C ASN A 57 6.54 3.36 1.75
N ILE A 58 6.23 4.02 2.86
CA ILE A 58 5.18 5.03 2.93
C ILE A 58 5.80 6.34 3.38
N LEU A 59 5.62 7.40 2.60
CA LEU A 59 5.95 8.77 3.00
C LEU A 59 4.64 9.53 3.19
N ILE A 60 4.51 10.24 4.30
CA ILE A 60 3.32 11.03 4.64
C ILE A 60 3.68 12.39 5.20
N ASP A 61 2.87 13.40 4.93
CA ASP A 61 3.04 14.70 5.58
C ASP A 61 2.75 14.60 7.08
N ARG A 62 1.58 14.09 7.45
CA ARG A 62 1.17 13.85 8.84
C ARG A 62 0.21 12.66 8.90
N GLY A 63 0.14 11.99 10.06
CA GLY A 63 -0.79 10.87 10.21
C GLY A 63 -1.15 10.55 11.64
N ILE A 64 -2.23 9.81 11.80
CA ILE A 64 -2.69 9.24 13.05
C ILE A 64 -2.94 7.75 12.84
N ILE A 65 -2.39 6.92 13.72
CA ILE A 65 -2.63 5.48 13.75
C ILE A 65 -3.36 5.15 15.04
N ASP A 66 -4.59 4.68 14.96
CA ASP A 66 -5.40 4.21 16.09
C ASP A 66 -5.47 2.68 16.06
N TYR A 67 -4.61 2.03 16.82
CA TYR A 67 -4.52 0.57 16.86
C TYR A 67 -5.76 -0.10 17.49
N LYS A 68 -6.49 0.61 18.38
CA LYS A 68 -7.74 0.08 18.96
C LYS A 68 -8.87 0.01 17.95
N LYS A 69 -8.87 0.95 17.00
CA LYS A 69 -9.91 1.02 15.97
C LYS A 69 -9.48 0.43 14.64
N ASP A 70 -8.25 -0.11 14.55
CA ASP A 70 -7.65 -0.55 13.30
C ASP A 70 -7.78 0.53 12.21
N LYS A 71 -7.32 1.76 12.52
CA LYS A 71 -7.52 2.92 11.65
C LYS A 71 -6.23 3.70 11.45
N VAL A 72 -5.99 4.09 10.20
CA VAL A 72 -4.95 5.04 9.80
C VAL A 72 -5.63 6.23 9.13
N GLU A 73 -5.21 7.43 9.49
CA GLU A 73 -5.60 8.69 8.86
C GLU A 73 -4.34 9.45 8.48
N VAL A 74 -4.20 9.78 7.20
CA VAL A 74 -3.13 10.62 6.68
C VAL A 74 -3.72 11.95 6.25
N PHE A 75 -3.08 13.03 6.65
CA PHE A 75 -3.48 14.40 6.32
C PHE A 75 -2.43 15.05 5.42
N GLY A 76 -2.85 15.56 4.29
CA GLY A 76 -1.96 16.09 3.25
C GLY A 76 -1.46 15.01 2.31
N ASN A 77 -0.27 15.19 1.76
CA ASN A 77 0.25 14.29 0.75
C ASN A 77 0.74 12.96 1.34
N PHE A 78 0.60 11.90 0.53
CA PHE A 78 1.21 10.61 0.80
C PHE A 78 1.82 10.00 -0.47
N TYR A 79 2.79 9.11 -0.28
CA TYR A 79 3.40 8.28 -1.32
C TYR A 79 3.58 6.87 -0.78
N LEU A 80 3.05 5.88 -1.49
CA LEU A 80 3.23 4.46 -1.23
C LEU A 80 4.11 3.88 -2.35
N TYR A 81 5.25 3.34 -1.99
CA TYR A 81 6.18 2.72 -2.93
C TYR A 81 6.18 1.22 -2.68
N GLN A 82 5.82 0.44 -3.69
CA GLN A 82 5.88 -1.01 -3.65
C GLN A 82 6.46 -1.52 -4.97
N ASP A 83 7.67 -2.07 -4.92
CA ASP A 83 8.43 -2.48 -6.10
C ASP A 83 8.60 -1.33 -7.11
N LEU A 84 8.09 -1.48 -8.33
CA LEU A 84 8.09 -0.46 -9.39
C LEU A 84 6.80 0.37 -9.42
N ASN A 85 5.92 0.17 -8.45
CA ASN A 85 4.62 0.84 -8.40
C ASN A 85 4.65 1.98 -7.38
N ILE A 86 4.03 3.09 -7.73
CA ILE A 86 3.91 4.26 -6.85
C ILE A 86 2.45 4.69 -6.82
N LEU A 87 1.85 4.68 -5.64
CA LEU A 87 0.56 5.30 -5.39
C LEU A 87 0.77 6.56 -4.57
N SER A 88 0.37 7.70 -5.08
CA SER A 88 0.43 8.98 -4.39
C SER A 88 -0.93 9.66 -4.40
N GLY A 89 -1.15 10.57 -3.47
CA GLY A 89 -2.41 11.29 -3.38
C GLY A 89 -2.49 12.15 -2.13
N LYS A 90 -3.73 12.48 -1.74
CA LYS A 90 -4.02 13.28 -0.54
C LYS A 90 -5.03 12.58 0.36
N ASP A 91 -4.94 12.89 1.65
CA ASP A 91 -5.94 12.56 2.68
C ASP A 91 -6.41 11.09 2.61
N LEU A 92 -5.52 10.19 2.99
CA LEU A 92 -5.81 8.76 3.02
C LEU A 92 -6.46 8.37 4.35
N VAL A 93 -7.54 7.60 4.27
CA VAL A 93 -8.17 6.94 5.43
C VAL A 93 -8.25 5.45 5.15
N GLY A 94 -7.75 4.63 6.07
CA GLY A 94 -7.74 3.18 5.89
C GLY A 94 -7.60 2.40 7.19
N ASN A 95 -7.43 1.09 7.06
CA ASN A 95 -7.04 0.24 8.17
C ASN A 95 -5.51 0.17 8.32
N THR A 96 -5.00 -0.31 9.44
CA THR A 96 -3.55 -0.32 9.76
C THR A 96 -2.72 -1.18 8.81
N SER A 97 -3.31 -2.19 8.17
CA SER A 97 -2.65 -3.01 7.14
C SER A 97 -2.74 -2.41 5.73
N LEU A 98 -3.46 -1.29 5.53
CA LEU A 98 -3.73 -0.65 4.24
C LEU A 98 -4.34 -1.58 3.17
N ASN A 99 -4.97 -2.68 3.60
CA ASN A 99 -5.74 -3.56 2.72
C ASN A 99 -7.10 -2.96 2.34
N ASN A 100 -7.56 -1.99 3.14
CA ASN A 100 -8.75 -1.21 2.86
C ASN A 100 -8.41 0.24 3.12
N PHE A 101 -8.57 1.08 2.10
CA PHE A 101 -8.38 2.53 2.23
C PHE A 101 -9.19 3.29 1.20
N SER A 102 -9.39 4.58 1.43
CA SER A 102 -9.81 5.56 0.44
C SER A 102 -8.88 6.77 0.47
N ALA A 103 -8.65 7.39 -0.70
CA ALA A 103 -7.83 8.58 -0.86
C ALA A 103 -8.35 9.45 -2.00
N ILE A 104 -7.98 10.73 -2.01
CA ILE A 104 -8.36 11.69 -3.04
C ILE A 104 -7.14 12.21 -3.81
N ASP A 105 -7.38 12.80 -4.98
CA ASP A 105 -6.34 13.34 -5.88
C ASP A 105 -5.21 12.33 -6.12
N VAL A 106 -5.57 11.11 -6.53
CA VAL A 106 -4.66 9.97 -6.57
C VAL A 106 -3.97 9.85 -7.92
N SER A 107 -2.66 9.66 -7.90
CA SER A 107 -1.85 9.26 -9.03
C SER A 107 -1.24 7.89 -8.78
N TYR A 108 -1.43 6.95 -9.69
CA TYR A 108 -0.86 5.62 -9.64
C TYR A 108 0.05 5.38 -10.83
N ILE A 109 1.30 5.09 -10.57
CA ILE A 109 2.29 4.73 -11.58
C ILE A 109 2.50 3.22 -11.47
N TYR A 110 2.21 2.51 -12.56
CA TYR A 110 2.35 1.09 -12.67
C TYR A 110 3.57 0.73 -13.52
N ASN A 111 4.50 -0.03 -12.95
CA ASN A 111 5.74 -0.52 -13.60
C ASN A 111 6.57 0.58 -14.27
N ASN A 112 6.49 1.83 -13.81
CA ASN A 112 7.11 3.02 -14.43
C ASN A 112 6.67 3.33 -15.88
N ASP A 113 5.64 2.65 -16.40
CA ASP A 113 5.23 2.76 -17.81
C ASP A 113 3.83 3.36 -17.98
N LEU A 114 2.95 3.14 -17.00
CA LEU A 114 1.55 3.53 -17.08
C LEU A 114 1.18 4.42 -15.90
N LYS A 115 0.56 5.56 -16.20
CA LYS A 115 0.06 6.49 -15.20
C LYS A 115 -1.46 6.53 -15.22
N ILE A 116 -2.07 6.44 -14.04
CA ILE A 116 -3.50 6.66 -13.81
C ILE A 116 -3.64 7.82 -12.83
N ASP A 117 -4.22 8.93 -13.28
CA ASP A 117 -4.60 10.05 -12.40
C ASP A 117 -6.11 9.98 -12.15
N SER A 118 -6.56 10.03 -10.91
CA SER A 118 -7.97 9.89 -10.53
C SER A 118 -8.38 10.85 -9.42
N ASP A 119 -9.64 11.25 -9.43
CA ASP A 119 -10.20 12.11 -8.38
C ASP A 119 -10.22 11.40 -7.03
N ARG A 120 -10.47 10.09 -7.05
CA ARG A 120 -10.55 9.25 -5.85
C ARG A 120 -10.12 7.83 -6.16
N SER A 121 -9.48 7.20 -5.18
CA SER A 121 -9.19 5.76 -5.20
C SER A 121 -9.68 5.09 -3.93
N GLU A 122 -10.09 3.83 -4.06
CA GLU A 122 -10.48 2.96 -2.96
C GLU A 122 -9.81 1.60 -3.13
N ARG A 123 -9.30 1.05 -2.02
CA ARG A 123 -8.80 -0.33 -1.98
C ARG A 123 -9.72 -1.18 -1.11
N SER A 124 -10.07 -2.35 -1.59
CA SER A 124 -10.77 -3.37 -0.83
C SER A 124 -10.09 -4.73 -1.06
N GLY A 125 -9.31 -5.16 -0.08
CA GLY A 125 -8.45 -6.34 -0.20
C GLY A 125 -7.45 -6.21 -1.35
N ASN A 126 -7.56 -7.09 -2.33
CA ASN A 126 -6.66 -7.15 -3.49
C ASN A 126 -7.16 -6.35 -4.70
N ILE A 127 -8.23 -5.57 -4.52
CA ILE A 127 -8.80 -4.75 -5.58
C ILE A 127 -8.60 -3.27 -5.27
N ILE A 128 -8.08 -2.52 -6.25
CA ILE A 128 -8.01 -1.06 -6.21
C ILE A 128 -8.96 -0.51 -7.28
N TYR A 129 -9.80 0.42 -6.88
CA TYR A 129 -10.70 1.17 -7.74
C TYR A 129 -10.19 2.60 -7.91
N PHE A 130 -10.22 3.10 -9.14
CA PHE A 130 -9.91 4.48 -9.50
C PHE A 130 -11.13 5.08 -10.16
N TYR A 131 -11.60 6.21 -9.66
CA TYR A 131 -12.84 6.87 -10.14
C TYR A 131 -12.51 8.17 -10.86
N ASN A 132 -13.22 8.44 -11.96
CA ASN A 132 -13.01 9.61 -12.82
C ASN A 132 -11.55 9.77 -13.18
N ASN A 133 -10.99 8.78 -13.87
CA ASN A 133 -9.57 8.71 -14.07
C ASN A 133 -9.13 8.95 -15.51
N PHE A 134 -7.87 9.38 -15.64
CA PHE A 134 -7.14 9.47 -16.88
C PHE A 134 -6.02 8.45 -16.88
N LEU A 135 -5.91 7.69 -17.95
CA LEU A 135 -4.85 6.72 -18.16
C LEU A 135 -3.97 7.21 -19.32
N THR A 136 -2.67 7.27 -19.10
CA THR A 136 -1.68 7.67 -20.08
C THR A 136 -0.40 6.87 -19.93
N PRO A 137 0.26 6.46 -21.01
CA PRO A 137 1.59 5.84 -20.95
C PRO A 137 2.71 6.87 -20.85
N CYS A 138 2.40 8.15 -20.64
CA CYS A 138 3.40 9.19 -20.49
C CYS A 138 4.14 9.06 -19.17
N GLU A 139 5.45 8.89 -19.23
CA GLU A 139 6.33 9.05 -18.08
C GLU A 139 6.23 10.45 -17.48
N LEU A 140 6.37 10.48 -16.17
CA LEU A 140 6.41 11.68 -15.37
C LEU A 140 7.71 12.42 -15.64
N GLU A 141 7.62 13.63 -16.17
CA GLU A 141 8.69 14.61 -16.31
C GLU A 141 9.74 14.37 -17.39
N GLY A 142 9.64 15.13 -18.46
CA GLY A 142 10.77 15.53 -19.31
C GLY A 142 10.98 14.76 -20.60
N TYR A 143 10.13 13.84 -21.00
CA TYR A 143 10.25 13.22 -22.32
C TYR A 143 9.50 14.04 -23.39
N PHE A 144 10.26 14.55 -24.34
CA PHE A 144 9.73 15.01 -25.63
C PHE A 144 9.20 13.78 -26.37
N GLY A 145 7.90 13.57 -26.37
CA GLY A 145 7.29 12.48 -27.12
C GLY A 145 6.17 11.72 -26.43
N CYS A 146 5.51 12.30 -25.43
CA CYS A 146 4.26 11.72 -24.95
C CYS A 146 3.29 11.51 -26.10
N PRO A 147 2.65 10.32 -26.23
CA PRO A 147 1.61 10.13 -27.19
C PRO A 147 0.52 11.17 -26.97
N THR A 148 -0.02 11.68 -28.08
CA THR A 148 -1.10 12.69 -28.05
C THR A 148 -2.45 12.11 -27.62
N TRP A 149 -2.47 10.89 -27.08
CA TRP A 149 -3.69 10.23 -26.67
C TRP A 149 -3.72 9.93 -25.16
N SER A 150 -4.89 10.03 -24.60
CA SER A 150 -5.19 9.57 -23.26
C SER A 150 -6.55 8.88 -23.24
N LEU A 151 -6.80 8.07 -22.25
CA LEU A 151 -8.12 7.49 -21.99
C LEU A 151 -8.74 8.21 -20.79
N ARG A 152 -9.92 8.75 -20.99
CA ARG A 152 -10.79 9.16 -19.90
C ARG A 152 -11.70 8.00 -19.53
N ILE A 153 -11.75 7.65 -18.27
CA ILE A 153 -12.39 6.43 -17.78
C ILE A 153 -13.18 6.78 -16.53
N ASP A 154 -14.45 6.40 -16.47
CA ASP A 154 -15.27 6.66 -15.29
C ASP A 154 -14.85 5.80 -14.11
N GLU A 155 -14.53 4.52 -14.35
CA GLU A 155 -14.01 3.60 -13.33
C GLU A 155 -12.95 2.66 -13.89
N THR A 156 -11.82 2.56 -13.22
CA THR A 156 -10.80 1.52 -13.44
C THR A 156 -10.71 0.64 -12.21
N LYS A 157 -10.79 -0.67 -12.42
CA LYS A 157 -10.56 -1.70 -11.41
C LYS A 157 -9.23 -2.38 -11.68
N TYR A 158 -8.34 -2.39 -10.71
CA TYR A 158 -7.07 -3.13 -10.74
C TYR A 158 -7.11 -4.29 -9.74
N ASP A 159 -7.00 -5.51 -10.23
CA ASP A 159 -6.87 -6.74 -9.44
C ASP A 159 -5.37 -7.02 -9.25
N VAL A 160 -4.85 -6.74 -8.05
CA VAL A 160 -3.41 -6.83 -7.74
C VAL A 160 -2.89 -8.26 -7.88
N ASP A 161 -3.66 -9.27 -7.44
CA ASP A 161 -3.23 -10.68 -7.49
C ASP A 161 -3.17 -11.21 -8.93
N LYS A 162 -4.07 -10.74 -9.78
CA LYS A 162 -4.13 -11.18 -11.19
C LYS A 162 -3.36 -10.29 -12.12
N ASP A 163 -2.83 -9.19 -11.59
CA ASP A 163 -2.15 -8.15 -12.37
C ASP A 163 -2.99 -7.69 -13.57
N LYS A 164 -4.25 -7.34 -13.31
CA LYS A 164 -5.23 -7.10 -14.36
C LYS A 164 -6.03 -5.82 -14.13
N PHE A 165 -6.03 -4.96 -15.14
CA PHE A 165 -6.90 -3.79 -15.22
C PHE A 165 -8.19 -4.10 -15.98
N VAL A 166 -9.30 -3.55 -15.51
CA VAL A 166 -10.60 -3.54 -16.18
C VAL A 166 -11.14 -2.12 -16.13
N HIS A 167 -11.50 -1.60 -17.28
CA HIS A 167 -11.97 -0.23 -17.45
C HIS A 167 -13.45 -0.21 -17.84
N PHE A 168 -14.20 0.71 -17.26
CA PHE A 168 -15.62 0.90 -17.52
C PHE A 168 -15.85 2.32 -18.05
N ASP A 169 -16.73 2.46 -19.04
CA ASP A 169 -17.10 3.72 -19.66
C ASP A 169 -15.89 4.56 -20.11
N THR A 170 -15.18 4.01 -21.09
CA THR A 170 -13.90 4.51 -21.58
C THR A 170 -14.07 5.37 -22.84
N PHE A 171 -13.48 6.56 -22.83
CA PHE A 171 -13.44 7.48 -23.96
C PHE A 171 -11.99 7.76 -24.37
N LEU A 172 -11.66 7.53 -25.64
CA LEU A 172 -10.37 7.87 -26.20
C LEU A 172 -10.33 9.37 -26.54
N GLN A 173 -9.34 10.06 -26.04
CA GLN A 173 -9.01 11.44 -26.35
C GLN A 173 -7.72 11.47 -27.17
N ILE A 174 -7.77 12.11 -28.36
CA ILE A 174 -6.64 12.22 -29.32
C ILE A 174 -6.27 13.71 -29.45
#